data_2efaad5a4e95214ce83bed7ced71ab7b
#
_entry.id   2efaad5a4e95214ce83bed7ced71ab7b
#
_cell.length_a   1.000
_cell.length_b   1.000
_cell.length_c   1.000
_cell.angle_alpha   90.00
_cell.angle_beta   90.00
_cell.angle_gamma   90.00
#
_symmetry.space_group_name_H-M   'P 1'
#
loop_
_entity.id
_entity.type
_entity.pdbx_description
1 polymer ?
#
loop_
_entity_poly.entity_id
_entity_poly.type
_entity_poly.pdbx_seq_one_letter_code
_entity_poly.pdbx_strand_id
1 'polypeptide(L)'
;MIEKLGPLTPHIARNCFVHKTASIIGQVTLAENVSVFPCAVLRGDIAAITVGEGSNIQDNACLHVNYDTPCQIGRGVSIGHGAVVHGSKIGDNVIVGMNAVVMETEIGPNCIIGAGAVVPAGKSIPAGSLVMGVPAKVVRALEEEEVNGILQNARAYVEAIAAYNKQAQEL
;
A
#
# COMPACT_ATOMS: atom_id res chain seq x y z
N MET A 1 0.34 -16.57 3.60
CA MET A 1 -0.61 -17.49 2.90
C MET A 1 -1.05 -16.84 1.60
N ILE A 2 -0.99 -17.55 0.47
CA ILE A 2 -1.51 -17.09 -0.82
C ILE A 2 -2.67 -18.01 -1.16
N GLU A 3 -3.87 -17.46 -1.30
CA GLU A 3 -5.11 -18.26 -1.37
C GLU A 3 -6.05 -17.75 -2.45
N LYS A 4 -6.52 -18.66 -3.30
CA LYS A 4 -7.63 -18.38 -4.22
C LYS A 4 -8.96 -18.47 -3.50
N LEU A 5 -9.91 -17.62 -3.89
CA LEU A 5 -11.27 -17.64 -3.37
C LEU A 5 -12.25 -17.94 -4.52
N GLY A 6 -12.68 -19.20 -4.63
CA GLY A 6 -13.43 -19.64 -5.81
C GLY A 6 -12.64 -19.41 -7.11
N PRO A 7 -13.18 -18.67 -8.09
CA PRO A 7 -12.48 -18.34 -9.34
C PRO A 7 -11.43 -17.23 -9.17
N LEU A 8 -11.45 -16.48 -8.06
CA LEU A 8 -10.57 -15.34 -7.82
C LEU A 8 -9.19 -15.84 -7.38
N THR A 9 -8.17 -15.54 -8.15
CA THR A 9 -6.80 -16.05 -7.93
C THR A 9 -5.82 -14.89 -7.85
N PRO A 10 -4.94 -14.84 -6.82
CA PRO A 10 -3.88 -13.87 -6.75
C PRO A 10 -2.90 -14.01 -7.92
N HIS A 11 -2.50 -12.87 -8.49
CA HIS A 11 -1.44 -12.78 -9.49
C HIS A 11 -0.26 -11.99 -8.93
N ILE A 12 0.89 -12.64 -8.83
CA ILE A 12 2.11 -12.06 -8.26
C ILE A 12 3.18 -12.05 -9.35
N ALA A 13 3.61 -10.87 -9.74
CA ALA A 13 4.67 -10.69 -10.75
C ALA A 13 6.04 -11.16 -10.22
N ARG A 14 7.05 -11.10 -11.10
CA ARG A 14 8.42 -11.48 -10.75
C ARG A 14 9.04 -10.50 -9.76
N ASN A 15 10.10 -10.96 -9.08
CA ASN A 15 10.88 -10.17 -8.14
C ASN A 15 10.08 -9.56 -6.98
N CYS A 16 8.92 -10.12 -6.64
CA CYS A 16 8.20 -9.74 -5.43
C CYS A 16 8.77 -10.44 -4.21
N PHE A 17 8.66 -9.79 -3.06
CA PHE A 17 8.85 -10.41 -1.76
C PHE A 17 7.49 -10.55 -1.07
N VAL A 18 7.13 -11.76 -0.66
CA VAL A 18 5.92 -12.01 0.15
C VAL A 18 6.33 -12.82 1.35
N HIS A 19 6.27 -12.20 2.53
CA HIS A 19 6.63 -12.88 3.77
C HIS A 19 5.67 -14.06 4.04
N LYS A 20 6.17 -15.16 4.59
CA LYS A 20 5.39 -16.40 4.85
C LYS A 20 4.16 -16.21 5.73
N THR A 21 4.15 -15.20 6.60
CA THR A 21 3.00 -14.86 7.47
C THR A 21 2.04 -13.85 6.84
N ALA A 22 2.36 -13.27 5.69
CA ALA A 22 1.43 -12.41 4.97
C ALA A 22 0.27 -13.23 4.37
N SER A 23 -0.89 -12.60 4.23
CA SER A 23 -2.09 -13.21 3.62
C SER A 23 -2.51 -12.44 2.38
N ILE A 24 -2.52 -13.12 1.23
CA ILE A 24 -2.95 -12.59 -0.06
C ILE A 24 -4.10 -13.46 -0.56
N ILE A 25 -5.32 -12.94 -0.58
CA ILE A 25 -6.54 -13.73 -0.76
C ILE A 25 -7.39 -13.15 -1.89
N GLY A 26 -7.82 -13.99 -2.83
CA GLY A 26 -8.77 -13.64 -3.87
C GLY A 26 -8.17 -12.83 -5.02
N GLN A 27 -8.90 -11.84 -5.52
CA GLN A 27 -8.51 -11.04 -6.70
C GLN A 27 -7.48 -9.96 -6.34
N VAL A 28 -6.24 -10.38 -6.14
CA VAL A 28 -5.12 -9.48 -5.82
C VAL A 28 -4.07 -9.57 -6.91
N THR A 29 -3.63 -8.42 -7.43
CA THR A 29 -2.54 -8.33 -8.41
C THR A 29 -1.39 -7.52 -7.82
N LEU A 30 -0.21 -8.13 -7.73
CA LEU A 30 1.04 -7.45 -7.37
C LEU A 30 1.90 -7.29 -8.63
N ALA A 31 2.26 -6.06 -8.96
CA ALA A 31 3.22 -5.76 -10.03
C ALA A 31 4.66 -6.14 -9.61
N GLU A 32 5.61 -5.94 -10.51
CA GLU A 32 7.02 -6.28 -10.24
C GLU A 32 7.59 -5.48 -9.06
N ASN A 33 8.54 -6.08 -8.34
CA ASN A 33 9.27 -5.45 -7.24
C ASN A 33 8.38 -4.99 -6.07
N VAL A 34 7.19 -5.57 -5.91
CA VAL A 34 6.35 -5.33 -4.73
C VAL A 34 6.84 -6.17 -3.55
N SER A 35 6.86 -5.58 -2.35
CA SER A 35 7.15 -6.30 -1.11
C SER A 35 5.98 -6.28 -0.14
N VAL A 36 5.66 -7.45 0.43
CA VAL A 36 4.58 -7.64 1.41
C VAL A 36 5.17 -8.27 2.67
N PHE A 37 5.14 -7.53 3.75
CA PHE A 37 5.84 -7.82 5.00
C PHE A 37 5.00 -8.68 5.98
N PRO A 38 5.58 -9.07 7.13
CA PRO A 38 4.93 -9.96 8.09
C PRO A 38 3.51 -9.52 8.48
N CYS A 39 2.59 -10.48 8.51
CA CYS A 39 1.20 -10.30 8.95
C CYS A 39 0.38 -9.25 8.16
N ALA A 40 0.89 -8.74 7.05
CA ALA A 40 0.10 -7.90 6.16
C ALA A 40 -1.01 -8.73 5.50
N VAL A 41 -2.20 -8.14 5.32
CA VAL A 41 -3.38 -8.80 4.74
C VAL A 41 -3.88 -8.02 3.55
N LEU A 42 -3.95 -8.68 2.38
CA LEU A 42 -4.58 -8.16 1.17
C LEU A 42 -5.73 -9.11 0.80
N ARG A 43 -6.97 -8.66 0.98
CA ARG A 43 -8.15 -9.50 0.74
C ARG A 43 -9.07 -8.87 -0.31
N GLY A 44 -8.97 -9.41 -1.53
CA GLY A 44 -9.79 -9.00 -2.69
C GLY A 44 -10.89 -10.02 -2.96
N ASP A 45 -11.89 -10.07 -2.10
CA ASP A 45 -12.98 -11.05 -2.12
C ASP A 45 -14.23 -10.57 -2.86
N ILE A 46 -14.51 -9.27 -2.87
CA ILE A 46 -15.71 -8.67 -3.46
C ILE A 46 -15.37 -7.62 -4.55
N ALA A 47 -14.13 -7.17 -4.61
CA ALA A 47 -13.58 -6.34 -5.68
C ALA A 47 -12.07 -6.60 -5.78
N ALA A 48 -11.39 -6.01 -6.78
CA ALA A 48 -9.97 -6.23 -7.00
C ALA A 48 -9.09 -5.36 -6.10
N ILE A 49 -7.94 -5.91 -5.70
CA ILE A 49 -6.80 -5.15 -5.18
C ILE A 49 -5.70 -5.16 -6.24
N THR A 50 -5.17 -4.00 -6.58
CA THR A 50 -4.00 -3.86 -7.45
C THR A 50 -2.91 -3.07 -6.75
N VAL A 51 -1.67 -3.57 -6.80
CA VAL A 51 -0.50 -2.91 -6.21
C VAL A 51 0.53 -2.66 -7.30
N GLY A 52 0.85 -1.41 -7.53
CA GLY A 52 1.80 -0.96 -8.55
C GLY A 52 3.25 -1.26 -8.21
N GLU A 53 4.07 -1.23 -9.24
CA GLU A 53 5.50 -1.57 -9.20
C GLU A 53 6.27 -0.81 -8.09
N GLY A 54 7.17 -1.52 -7.41
CA GLY A 54 8.06 -0.94 -6.40
C GLY A 54 7.37 -0.48 -5.12
N SER A 55 6.09 -0.83 -4.93
CA SER A 55 5.36 -0.50 -3.71
C SER A 55 5.61 -1.52 -2.60
N ASN A 56 5.45 -1.09 -1.35
CA ASN A 56 5.62 -1.96 -0.19
C ASN A 56 4.42 -1.88 0.75
N ILE A 57 4.03 -3.05 1.26
CA ILE A 57 2.94 -3.21 2.22
C ILE A 57 3.56 -3.75 3.50
N GLN A 58 3.67 -2.87 4.51
CA GLN A 58 4.45 -3.16 5.70
C GLN A 58 3.69 -4.01 6.71
N ASP A 59 4.39 -4.38 7.80
CA ASP A 59 3.90 -5.33 8.80
C ASP A 59 2.52 -4.93 9.34
N ASN A 60 1.62 -5.89 9.45
CA ASN A 60 0.25 -5.74 9.94
C ASN A 60 -0.63 -4.76 9.14
N ALA A 61 -0.20 -4.26 8.01
CA ALA A 61 -1.06 -3.42 7.16
C ALA A 61 -2.20 -4.25 6.57
N CYS A 62 -3.37 -3.62 6.40
CA CYS A 62 -4.56 -4.27 5.87
C CYS A 62 -5.09 -3.52 4.66
N LEU A 63 -5.15 -4.21 3.51
CA LEU A 63 -5.81 -3.72 2.30
C LEU A 63 -7.08 -4.53 2.08
N HIS A 64 -8.20 -3.84 1.95
CA HIS A 64 -9.48 -4.45 1.66
C HIS A 64 -10.29 -3.59 0.69
N VAL A 65 -11.39 -4.13 0.24
CA VAL A 65 -12.26 -3.56 -0.79
C VAL A 65 -13.69 -3.46 -0.28
N ASN A 66 -14.52 -2.65 -0.94
CA ASN A 66 -15.96 -2.67 -0.76
C ASN A 66 -16.63 -3.02 -2.09
N TYR A 67 -17.93 -3.27 -2.11
CA TYR A 67 -18.68 -3.44 -3.34
C TYR A 67 -18.50 -2.21 -4.24
N ASP A 68 -18.12 -2.44 -5.50
CA ASP A 68 -17.87 -1.41 -6.53
C ASP A 68 -16.73 -0.42 -6.21
N THR A 69 -15.99 -0.62 -5.10
CA THR A 69 -14.84 0.20 -4.73
C THR A 69 -13.56 -0.65 -4.59
N PRO A 70 -12.84 -0.88 -5.70
CA PRO A 70 -11.57 -1.60 -5.67
C PRO A 70 -10.50 -0.81 -4.89
N CYS A 71 -9.49 -1.53 -4.38
CA CYS A 71 -8.32 -0.91 -3.78
C CYS A 71 -7.19 -0.85 -4.82
N GLN A 72 -6.83 0.36 -5.23
CA GLN A 72 -5.83 0.59 -6.27
C GLN A 72 -4.65 1.35 -5.67
N ILE A 73 -3.50 0.70 -5.60
CA ILE A 73 -2.25 1.28 -5.10
C ILE A 73 -1.34 1.55 -6.29
N GLY A 74 -0.90 2.78 -6.45
CA GLY A 74 0.02 3.22 -7.49
C GLY A 74 1.43 2.65 -7.35
N ARG A 75 2.38 3.18 -8.11
CA ARG A 75 3.78 2.79 -8.10
C ARG A 75 4.56 3.53 -7.00
N GLY A 76 5.56 2.87 -6.41
CA GLY A 76 6.42 3.48 -5.40
C GLY A 76 5.68 3.93 -4.15
N VAL A 77 4.57 3.26 -3.81
CA VAL A 77 3.75 3.57 -2.64
C VAL A 77 4.24 2.78 -1.44
N SER A 78 4.35 3.43 -0.29
CA SER A 78 4.62 2.77 0.99
C SER A 78 3.38 2.79 1.87
N ILE A 79 2.83 1.61 2.13
CA ILE A 79 1.75 1.44 3.12
C ILE A 79 2.40 1.05 4.45
N GLY A 80 2.43 1.98 5.37
CA GLY A 80 3.14 1.89 6.64
C GLY A 80 2.57 0.81 7.58
N HIS A 81 3.38 0.43 8.56
CA HIS A 81 3.02 -0.61 9.56
C HIS A 81 1.65 -0.36 10.18
N GLY A 82 0.79 -1.36 10.19
CA GLY A 82 -0.54 -1.30 10.77
C GLY A 82 -1.55 -0.39 10.05
N ALA A 83 -1.18 0.23 8.93
CA ALA A 83 -2.11 1.08 8.19
C ALA A 83 -3.26 0.27 7.57
N VAL A 84 -4.43 0.88 7.47
CA VAL A 84 -5.62 0.30 6.84
C VAL A 84 -5.98 1.12 5.60
N VAL A 85 -6.05 0.46 4.45
CA VAL A 85 -6.53 1.07 3.20
C VAL A 85 -7.72 0.28 2.69
N HIS A 86 -8.87 0.92 2.65
CA HIS A 86 -10.14 0.29 2.31
C HIS A 86 -10.78 0.97 1.10
N GLY A 87 -11.01 0.22 0.01
CA GLY A 87 -11.74 0.70 -1.17
C GLY A 87 -11.24 2.03 -1.72
N SER A 88 -9.92 2.24 -1.76
CA SER A 88 -9.33 3.55 -2.06
C SER A 88 -8.40 3.49 -3.26
N LYS A 89 -8.25 4.62 -3.94
CA LYS A 89 -7.29 4.81 -5.03
C LYS A 89 -6.16 5.70 -4.54
N ILE A 90 -4.96 5.13 -4.47
CA ILE A 90 -3.73 5.82 -4.05
C ILE A 90 -2.86 6.05 -5.29
N GLY A 91 -2.51 7.29 -5.57
CA GLY A 91 -1.62 7.67 -6.67
C GLY A 91 -0.18 7.20 -6.48
N ASP A 92 0.66 7.46 -7.47
CA ASP A 92 2.08 7.08 -7.43
C ASP A 92 2.84 7.89 -6.35
N ASN A 93 3.89 7.29 -5.78
CA ASN A 93 4.80 7.94 -4.83
C ASN A 93 4.05 8.54 -3.62
N VAL A 94 3.30 7.72 -2.91
CA VAL A 94 2.58 8.12 -1.69
C VAL A 94 3.12 7.34 -0.51
N ILE A 95 3.27 8.01 0.64
CA ILE A 95 3.46 7.36 1.93
C ILE A 95 2.13 7.42 2.69
N VAL A 96 1.56 6.27 3.00
CA VAL A 96 0.51 6.12 4.00
C VAL A 96 1.19 5.76 5.32
N GLY A 97 1.19 6.69 6.26
CA GLY A 97 1.94 6.57 7.52
C GLY A 97 1.44 5.42 8.41
N MET A 98 2.27 5.03 9.36
CA MET A 98 1.97 3.94 10.32
C MET A 98 0.64 4.17 11.01
N ASN A 99 -0.20 3.12 11.11
CA ASN A 99 -1.53 3.15 11.73
C ASN A 99 -2.50 4.18 11.13
N ALA A 100 -2.22 4.73 9.96
CA ALA A 100 -3.20 5.58 9.27
C ALA A 100 -4.37 4.74 8.72
N VAL A 101 -5.55 5.35 8.66
CA VAL A 101 -6.76 4.73 8.09
C VAL A 101 -7.24 5.56 6.91
N VAL A 102 -7.34 4.94 5.74
CA VAL A 102 -7.80 5.58 4.50
C VAL A 102 -8.99 4.79 3.96
N MET A 103 -10.15 5.44 3.88
CA MET A 103 -11.42 4.79 3.50
C MET A 103 -12.03 5.45 2.28
N GLU A 104 -12.30 4.68 1.23
CA GLU A 104 -13.06 5.07 0.03
C GLU A 104 -12.69 6.49 -0.46
N THR A 105 -11.37 6.71 -0.61
CA THR A 105 -10.75 8.01 -0.87
C THR A 105 -9.87 7.94 -2.11
N GLU A 106 -9.81 8.99 -2.88
CA GLU A 106 -8.84 9.19 -3.94
C GLU A 106 -7.69 10.08 -3.43
N ILE A 107 -6.45 9.56 -3.42
CA ILE A 107 -5.24 10.31 -3.03
C ILE A 107 -4.39 10.52 -4.28
N GLY A 108 -4.12 11.77 -4.61
CA GLY A 108 -3.23 12.16 -5.69
C GLY A 108 -1.78 11.71 -5.47
N PRO A 109 -0.94 11.76 -6.51
CA PRO A 109 0.47 11.35 -6.38
C PRO A 109 1.29 12.31 -5.51
N ASN A 110 2.45 11.82 -5.07
CA ASN A 110 3.41 12.58 -4.26
C ASN A 110 2.79 13.15 -2.98
N CYS A 111 2.06 12.33 -2.21
CA CYS A 111 1.44 12.73 -0.94
C CYS A 111 2.05 11.98 0.24
N ILE A 112 1.96 12.61 1.40
CA ILE A 112 2.24 11.97 2.70
C ILE A 112 0.97 12.04 3.54
N ILE A 113 0.44 10.87 3.89
CA ILE A 113 -0.59 10.71 4.92
C ILE A 113 0.14 10.43 6.23
N GLY A 114 0.03 11.34 7.18
CA GLY A 114 0.75 11.24 8.46
C GLY A 114 0.35 10.01 9.27
N ALA A 115 1.26 9.54 10.14
CA ALA A 115 0.99 8.41 11.02
C ALA A 115 -0.25 8.66 11.89
N GLY A 116 -1.11 7.64 12.05
CA GLY A 116 -2.35 7.72 12.81
C GLY A 116 -3.43 8.62 12.21
N ALA A 117 -3.25 9.18 11.03
CA ALA A 117 -4.27 10.00 10.38
C ALA A 117 -5.48 9.15 9.95
N VAL A 118 -6.68 9.71 10.03
CA VAL A 118 -7.92 9.06 9.56
C VAL A 118 -8.52 9.89 8.43
N VAL A 119 -8.36 9.39 7.20
CA VAL A 119 -8.94 9.99 6.00
C VAL A 119 -10.30 9.36 5.76
N PRO A 120 -11.41 10.07 6.02
CA PRO A 120 -12.75 9.51 5.90
C PRO A 120 -13.16 9.36 4.43
N ALA A 121 -14.17 8.51 4.20
CA ALA A 121 -14.73 8.24 2.89
C ALA A 121 -15.19 9.51 2.14
N GLY A 122 -15.15 9.43 0.81
CA GLY A 122 -15.61 10.50 -0.09
C GLY A 122 -14.66 11.70 -0.17
N LYS A 123 -13.42 11.58 0.29
CA LYS A 123 -12.41 12.62 0.14
C LYS A 123 -11.61 12.45 -1.15
N SER A 124 -11.18 13.56 -1.70
CA SER A 124 -10.16 13.63 -2.75
C SER A 124 -9.03 14.50 -2.24
N ILE A 125 -7.84 13.92 -2.17
CA ILE A 125 -6.62 14.59 -1.71
C ILE A 125 -5.81 15.01 -2.94
N PRO A 126 -5.53 16.29 -3.12
CA PRO A 126 -4.76 16.77 -4.26
C PRO A 126 -3.31 16.28 -4.19
N ALA A 127 -2.67 16.15 -5.36
CA ALA A 127 -1.26 15.79 -5.47
C ALA A 127 -0.36 16.72 -4.62
N GLY A 128 0.77 16.19 -4.15
CA GLY A 128 1.78 16.96 -3.43
C GLY A 128 1.35 17.43 -2.05
N SER A 129 0.44 16.72 -1.37
CA SER A 129 -0.14 17.15 -0.10
C SER A 129 0.46 16.43 1.11
N LEU A 130 0.70 17.19 2.19
CA LEU A 130 0.82 16.65 3.54
C LEU A 130 -0.56 16.62 4.20
N VAL A 131 -0.97 15.42 4.64
CA VAL A 131 -2.30 15.18 5.23
C VAL A 131 -2.14 14.61 6.63
N MET A 132 -2.76 15.23 7.64
CA MET A 132 -2.62 14.80 9.04
C MET A 132 -3.92 14.95 9.82
N GLY A 133 -4.03 14.23 10.92
CA GLY A 133 -5.06 14.41 11.95
C GLY A 133 -6.23 13.43 11.88
N VAL A 134 -7.18 13.58 12.84
CA VAL A 134 -8.40 12.77 12.98
C VAL A 134 -9.56 13.73 13.26
N PRO A 135 -10.47 13.98 12.27
CA PRO A 135 -10.38 13.59 10.87
C PRO A 135 -9.21 14.29 10.16
N ALA A 136 -8.62 13.61 9.17
CA ALA A 136 -7.47 14.12 8.46
C ALA A 136 -7.81 15.31 7.55
N LYS A 137 -6.88 16.26 7.47
CA LYS A 137 -6.96 17.44 6.62
C LYS A 137 -5.65 17.66 5.88
N VAL A 138 -5.71 18.24 4.70
CA VAL A 138 -4.52 18.78 4.03
C VAL A 138 -3.97 19.93 4.89
N VAL A 139 -2.72 19.78 5.31
CA VAL A 139 -2.04 20.77 6.18
C VAL A 139 -1.29 21.78 5.32
N ARG A 140 -0.57 21.30 4.29
CA ARG A 140 0.19 22.11 3.34
C ARG A 140 0.59 21.30 2.12
N ALA A 141 1.15 21.95 1.13
CA ALA A 141 1.88 21.26 0.08
C ALA A 141 3.20 20.66 0.64
N LEU A 142 3.67 19.58 0.01
CA LEU A 142 5.01 19.03 0.28
C LEU A 142 6.08 19.91 -0.35
N GLU A 143 7.25 19.92 0.28
CA GLU A 143 8.46 20.49 -0.27
C GLU A 143 9.18 19.45 -1.15
N GLU A 144 10.07 19.92 -2.03
CA GLU A 144 10.80 19.05 -2.96
C GLU A 144 11.62 17.97 -2.23
N GLU A 145 12.22 18.31 -1.10
CA GLU A 145 12.99 17.38 -0.27
C GLU A 145 12.11 16.23 0.27
N GLU A 146 10.85 16.54 0.67
CA GLU A 146 9.90 15.52 1.15
C GLU A 146 9.48 14.59 0.02
N VAL A 147 9.23 15.13 -1.18
CA VAL A 147 8.93 14.30 -2.38
C VAL A 147 10.13 13.40 -2.71
N ASN A 148 11.35 13.93 -2.67
CA ASN A 148 12.56 13.14 -2.87
C ASN A 148 12.69 12.03 -1.79
N GLY A 149 12.33 12.35 -0.55
CA GLY A 149 12.30 11.37 0.54
C GLY A 149 11.34 10.21 0.29
N ILE A 150 10.16 10.47 -0.29
CA ILE A 150 9.21 9.41 -0.70
C ILE A 150 9.86 8.46 -1.72
N LEU A 151 10.50 9.03 -2.75
CA LEU A 151 11.15 8.24 -3.81
C LEU A 151 12.30 7.40 -3.27
N GLN A 152 13.13 7.97 -2.39
CA GLN A 152 14.24 7.26 -1.75
C GLN A 152 13.73 6.11 -0.87
N ASN A 153 12.66 6.35 -0.10
CA ASN A 153 12.04 5.32 0.72
C ASN A 153 11.57 4.13 -0.12
N ALA A 154 10.84 4.37 -1.21
CA ALA A 154 10.38 3.29 -2.09
C ALA A 154 11.54 2.49 -2.69
N ARG A 155 12.60 3.18 -3.16
CA ARG A 155 13.82 2.54 -3.70
C ARG A 155 14.52 1.65 -2.68
N ALA A 156 14.66 2.09 -1.44
CA ALA A 156 15.28 1.31 -0.38
C ALA A 156 14.55 -0.03 -0.15
N TYR A 157 13.22 -0.03 -0.22
CA TYR A 157 12.45 -1.27 -0.13
C TYR A 157 12.66 -2.20 -1.33
N VAL A 158 12.72 -1.66 -2.55
CA VAL A 158 13.02 -2.46 -3.75
C VAL A 158 14.44 -3.08 -3.67
N GLU A 159 15.43 -2.31 -3.27
CA GLU A 159 16.81 -2.79 -3.12
C GLU A 159 16.93 -3.90 -2.07
N ALA A 160 16.11 -3.84 -1.01
CA ALA A 160 16.11 -4.83 0.05
C ALA A 160 15.45 -6.17 -0.33
N ILE A 161 14.63 -6.22 -1.38
CA ILE A 161 13.88 -7.44 -1.79
C ILE A 161 14.80 -8.65 -1.99
N ALA A 162 15.93 -8.47 -2.66
CA ALA A 162 16.87 -9.56 -2.93
C ALA A 162 17.43 -10.17 -1.64
N ALA A 163 17.76 -9.32 -0.67
CA ALA A 163 18.24 -9.75 0.65
C ALA A 163 17.14 -10.50 1.43
N TYR A 164 15.91 -9.97 1.44
CA TYR A 164 14.77 -10.65 2.08
C TYR A 164 14.46 -12.00 1.45
N ASN A 165 14.46 -12.10 0.11
CA ASN A 165 14.22 -13.36 -0.57
C ASN A 165 15.30 -14.41 -0.27
N LYS A 166 16.56 -13.99 -0.14
CA LYS A 166 17.66 -14.89 0.24
C LYS A 166 17.51 -15.35 1.69
N GLN A 167 17.31 -14.43 2.63
CA GLN A 167 17.19 -14.74 4.06
C GLN A 167 15.97 -15.62 4.39
N ALA A 168 14.85 -15.43 3.67
CA ALA A 168 13.65 -16.23 3.87
C ALA A 168 13.82 -17.72 3.45
N GLN A 169 14.88 -18.06 2.71
CA GLN A 169 15.19 -19.44 2.28
C GLN A 169 16.13 -20.17 3.25
N GLU A 170 16.72 -19.48 4.22
CA GLU A 170 17.74 -20.02 5.13
C GLU A 170 17.18 -20.59 6.45
N LEU A 171 15.84 -20.71 6.61
CA LEU A 171 15.17 -21.23 7.80
C LEU A 171 14.47 -22.58 7.53
#